data_a08ab141ba8880933cf725bb43cc66e3
#
_entry.id   a08ab141ba8880933cf725bb43cc66e3
#
_cell.length_a   1.000
_cell.length_b   1.000
_cell.length_c   1.000
_cell.angle_alpha   90.00
_cell.angle_beta   90.00
_cell.angle_gamma   90.00
#
_symmetry.space_group_name_H-M   'P 1'
#
loop_
_entity.id
_entity.type
_entity.pdbx_description
1 polymer ?
#
loop_
_entity_poly.entity_id
_entity_poly.type
_entity_poly.pdbx_seq_one_letter_code
_entity_poly.pdbx_strand_id
1 'polypeptide(L)'
;MTLEQLAEHAPAGDLILQMDIEGAEYRVLTSLSDSLLRRFRIIVIEFHELDQMFSRFGHLTMRGTFDRLLDTHAVVHIHPNNNTPAVERHGLSVPPLMEFTFYRRDSFERADHIPQDAVQGLDFNCVPEKPPLPLPECWIQKAA
;
A
#
# COMPACT_ATOMS: atom_id res chain seq x y z
N MET A 1 -20.58 9.35 4.68
CA MET A 1 -20.75 7.95 4.19
C MET A 1 -19.45 7.22 4.41
N THR A 2 -19.48 6.05 5.05
CA THR A 2 -18.30 5.21 5.34
C THR A 2 -18.16 4.12 4.27
N LEU A 3 -16.98 3.46 4.20
CA LEU A 3 -16.80 2.30 3.31
C LEU A 3 -17.75 1.15 3.67
N GLU A 4 -18.07 0.96 4.95
CA GLU A 4 -19.07 -0.03 5.38
C GLU A 4 -20.44 0.25 4.74
N GLN A 5 -20.89 1.49 4.82
CA GLN A 5 -22.16 1.91 4.22
C GLN A 5 -22.17 1.78 2.68
N LEU A 6 -21.05 2.05 2.03
CA LEU A 6 -20.90 1.84 0.58
C LEU A 6 -20.98 0.35 0.23
N ALA A 7 -20.30 -0.49 1.01
CA ALA A 7 -20.24 -1.93 0.79
C ALA A 7 -21.57 -2.65 0.99
N GLU A 8 -22.52 -2.08 1.78
CA GLU A 8 -23.89 -2.58 1.90
C GLU A 8 -24.65 -2.57 0.57
N HIS A 9 -24.29 -1.64 -0.33
CA HIS A 9 -24.89 -1.51 -1.65
C HIS A 9 -24.14 -2.27 -2.74
N ALA A 10 -22.99 -2.84 -2.41
CA ALA A 10 -22.18 -3.61 -3.36
C ALA A 10 -22.75 -5.03 -3.53
N PRO A 11 -22.61 -5.64 -4.72
CA PRO A 11 -22.99 -7.03 -4.94
C PRO A 11 -22.26 -7.97 -3.99
N ALA A 12 -22.85 -9.12 -3.71
CA ALA A 12 -22.18 -10.18 -2.96
C ALA A 12 -20.91 -10.66 -3.67
N GLY A 13 -19.89 -11.04 -2.88
CA GLY A 13 -18.63 -11.56 -3.41
C GLY A 13 -17.43 -10.62 -3.21
N ASP A 14 -16.41 -10.86 -4.00
CA ASP A 14 -15.15 -10.12 -3.94
C ASP A 14 -15.29 -8.69 -4.46
N LEU A 15 -14.57 -7.78 -3.82
CA LEU A 15 -14.51 -6.36 -4.17
C LEU A 15 -13.07 -5.97 -4.51
N ILE A 16 -12.95 -4.84 -5.20
CA ILE A 16 -11.69 -4.11 -5.38
C ILE A 16 -11.84 -2.79 -4.62
N LEU A 17 -10.83 -2.46 -3.82
CA LEU A 17 -10.71 -1.14 -3.21
C LEU A 17 -9.61 -0.36 -3.94
N GLN A 18 -9.92 0.83 -4.42
CA GLN A 18 -8.94 1.84 -4.78
C GLN A 18 -9.13 3.03 -3.85
N MET A 19 -8.05 3.50 -3.23
CA MET A 19 -8.10 4.57 -2.26
C MET A 19 -6.89 5.48 -2.36
N ASP A 20 -7.17 6.76 -2.53
CA ASP A 20 -6.26 7.90 -2.51
C ASP A 20 -7.04 9.05 -1.89
N ILE A 21 -6.82 9.32 -0.60
CA ILE A 21 -7.64 10.23 0.22
C ILE A 21 -6.79 11.16 1.10
N GLU A 22 -5.60 11.47 0.63
CA GLU A 22 -4.77 12.57 1.13
C GLU A 22 -4.46 12.48 2.65
N GLY A 23 -4.02 11.31 3.13
CA GLY A 23 -3.59 11.07 4.50
C GLY A 23 -4.67 10.49 5.44
N ALA A 24 -5.88 10.24 4.96
CA ALA A 24 -6.94 9.61 5.76
C ALA A 24 -6.94 8.07 5.68
N GLU A 25 -6.04 7.45 4.90
CA GLU A 25 -5.97 6.02 4.62
C GLU A 25 -5.88 5.19 5.90
N TYR A 26 -4.98 5.57 6.80
CA TYR A 26 -4.76 4.85 8.08
C TYR A 26 -6.02 4.79 8.92
N ARG A 27 -6.72 5.94 9.04
CA ARG A 27 -7.96 6.03 9.81
C ARG A 27 -9.07 5.18 9.20
N VAL A 28 -9.21 5.22 7.87
CA VAL A 28 -10.22 4.43 7.17
C VAL A 28 -9.94 2.95 7.34
N LEU A 29 -8.71 2.50 7.06
CA LEU A 29 -8.33 1.09 7.14
C LEU A 29 -8.47 0.53 8.55
N THR A 30 -8.12 1.29 9.59
CA THR A 30 -8.26 0.85 10.98
C THR A 30 -9.72 0.80 11.44
N SER A 31 -10.63 1.52 10.78
CA SER A 31 -12.06 1.53 11.10
C SER A 31 -12.87 0.44 10.40
N LEU A 32 -12.32 -0.23 9.39
CA LEU A 32 -13.02 -1.31 8.67
C LEU A 32 -13.27 -2.51 9.58
N SER A 33 -14.39 -3.19 9.39
CA SER A 33 -14.59 -4.52 9.97
C SER A 33 -13.68 -5.55 9.27
N ASP A 34 -13.30 -6.61 9.98
CA ASP A 34 -12.53 -7.69 9.39
C ASP A 34 -13.30 -8.41 8.29
N SER A 35 -14.63 -8.46 8.42
CA SER A 35 -15.52 -9.04 7.40
C SER A 35 -15.47 -8.25 6.09
N LEU A 36 -15.49 -6.92 6.16
CA LEU A 36 -15.36 -6.09 4.96
C LEU A 36 -13.95 -6.12 4.38
N LEU A 37 -12.91 -6.05 5.23
CA LEU A 37 -11.53 -6.15 4.77
C LEU A 37 -11.29 -7.44 3.98
N ARG A 38 -11.83 -8.57 4.45
CA ARG A 38 -11.75 -9.86 3.75
C ARG A 38 -12.55 -9.94 2.45
N ARG A 39 -13.48 -9.03 2.18
CA ARG A 39 -14.18 -8.95 0.89
C ARG A 39 -13.33 -8.30 -0.20
N PHE A 40 -12.33 -7.49 0.17
CA PHE A 40 -11.45 -6.93 -0.84
C PHE A 40 -10.46 -7.99 -1.32
N ARG A 41 -10.57 -8.37 -2.59
CA ARG A 41 -9.62 -9.28 -3.24
C ARG A 41 -8.34 -8.55 -3.63
N ILE A 42 -8.50 -7.31 -4.10
CA ILE A 42 -7.40 -6.41 -4.48
C ILE A 42 -7.62 -5.09 -3.75
N ILE A 43 -6.55 -4.54 -3.22
CA ILE A 43 -6.53 -3.23 -2.58
C ILE A 43 -5.39 -2.43 -3.20
N VAL A 44 -5.71 -1.31 -3.85
CA VAL A 44 -4.74 -0.34 -4.39
C VAL A 44 -4.86 0.92 -3.55
N ILE A 45 -3.79 1.31 -2.88
CA ILE A 45 -3.79 2.46 -1.97
C ILE A 45 -2.56 3.32 -2.23
N GLU A 46 -2.74 4.62 -2.40
CA GLU A 46 -1.67 5.57 -2.20
C GLU A 46 -1.60 5.95 -0.72
N PHE A 47 -0.53 5.54 -0.05
CA PHE A 47 -0.26 5.94 1.33
C PHE A 47 0.48 7.27 1.36
N HIS A 48 -0.08 8.20 2.14
CA HIS A 48 0.50 9.50 2.41
C HIS A 48 1.27 9.51 3.74
N GLU A 49 2.17 10.49 3.87
CA GLU A 49 2.89 10.77 5.12
C GLU A 49 3.71 9.57 5.65
N LEU A 50 4.21 8.69 4.78
CA LEU A 50 5.00 7.52 5.19
C LEU A 50 6.26 7.90 5.99
N ASP A 51 6.82 9.09 5.77
CA ASP A 51 7.94 9.64 6.56
C ASP A 51 7.60 9.87 8.04
N GLN A 52 6.30 9.95 8.40
CA GLN A 52 5.87 10.01 9.79
C GLN A 52 6.20 8.72 10.57
N MET A 53 6.59 7.64 9.89
CA MET A 53 7.12 6.44 10.55
C MET A 53 8.33 6.72 11.44
N PHE A 54 9.06 7.81 11.23
CA PHE A 54 10.16 8.24 12.06
C PHE A 54 9.72 8.88 13.41
N SER A 55 8.44 9.16 13.56
CA SER A 55 7.85 9.57 14.84
C SER A 55 7.26 8.35 15.57
N ARG A 56 7.23 8.39 16.91
CA ARG A 56 6.64 7.29 17.70
C ARG A 56 5.16 7.07 17.36
N PHE A 57 4.41 8.14 17.21
CA PHE A 57 2.98 8.04 16.92
C PHE A 57 2.74 7.50 15.50
N GLY A 58 3.39 8.07 14.50
CA GLY A 58 3.28 7.62 13.11
C GLY A 58 3.70 6.16 12.96
N HIS A 59 4.82 5.76 13.58
CA HIS A 59 5.26 4.36 13.57
C HIS A 59 4.19 3.41 14.10
N LEU A 60 3.58 3.72 15.24
CA LEU A 60 2.56 2.85 15.84
C LEU A 60 1.29 2.77 14.97
N THR A 61 0.88 3.90 14.39
CA THR A 61 -0.29 3.96 13.51
C THR A 61 -0.06 3.14 12.24
N MET A 62 1.08 3.35 11.57
CA MET A 62 1.44 2.63 10.35
C MET A 62 1.59 1.15 10.62
N ARG A 63 2.36 0.78 11.65
CA ARG A 63 2.53 -0.62 12.03
C ARG A 63 1.20 -1.31 12.23
N GLY A 64 0.29 -0.74 13.02
CA GLY A 64 -1.03 -1.34 13.26
C GLY A 64 -1.85 -1.51 11.98
N THR A 65 -1.77 -0.54 11.05
CA THR A 65 -2.44 -0.60 9.75
C THR A 65 -1.84 -1.68 8.85
N PHE A 66 -0.51 -1.70 8.71
CA PHE A 66 0.16 -2.69 7.87
C PHE A 66 0.06 -4.11 8.44
N ASP A 67 0.24 -4.30 9.75
CA ASP A 67 0.06 -5.61 10.40
C ASP A 67 -1.33 -6.18 10.09
N ARG A 68 -2.36 -5.33 10.17
CA ARG A 68 -3.73 -5.73 9.88
C ARG A 68 -3.97 -6.10 8.40
N LEU A 69 -3.41 -5.32 7.47
CA LEU A 69 -3.47 -5.64 6.04
C LEU A 69 -2.74 -6.94 5.74
N LEU A 70 -1.52 -7.10 6.27
CA LEU A 70 -0.65 -8.23 6.01
C LEU A 70 -1.14 -9.53 6.64
N ASP A 71 -2.06 -9.49 7.62
CA ASP A 71 -2.72 -10.69 8.15
C ASP A 71 -3.54 -11.41 7.07
N THR A 72 -4.19 -10.66 6.18
CA THR A 72 -5.09 -11.22 5.17
C THR A 72 -4.61 -11.05 3.73
N HIS A 73 -3.71 -10.12 3.47
CA HIS A 73 -3.22 -9.79 2.13
C HIS A 73 -1.70 -9.89 2.04
N ALA A 74 -1.19 -10.00 0.84
CA ALA A 74 0.24 -9.85 0.53
C ALA A 74 0.43 -8.60 -0.32
N VAL A 75 1.52 -7.87 -0.09
CA VAL A 75 1.96 -6.82 -1.00
C VAL A 75 2.46 -7.49 -2.28
N VAL A 76 1.90 -7.10 -3.42
CA VAL A 76 2.29 -7.63 -4.73
C VAL A 76 2.95 -6.58 -5.61
N HIS A 77 2.77 -5.30 -5.30
CA HIS A 77 3.42 -4.20 -6.01
C HIS A 77 3.59 -2.98 -5.10
N ILE A 78 4.66 -2.22 -5.29
CA ILE A 78 4.94 -0.94 -4.63
C ILE A 78 5.53 0.01 -5.68
N HIS A 79 4.97 1.23 -5.75
CA HIS A 79 5.47 2.28 -6.62
C HIS A 79 5.64 3.60 -5.86
N PRO A 80 6.87 4.14 -5.74
CA PRO A 80 7.09 5.44 -5.12
C PRO A 80 6.57 6.58 -6.00
N ASN A 81 5.80 7.49 -5.42
CA ASN A 81 5.37 8.70 -6.10
C ASN A 81 6.49 9.74 -6.11
N ASN A 82 6.93 10.18 -7.30
CA ASN A 82 8.06 11.11 -7.47
C ASN A 82 7.69 12.59 -7.32
N ASN A 83 6.48 12.90 -6.89
CA ASN A 83 6.07 14.29 -6.66
C ASN A 83 6.82 14.92 -5.48
N THR A 84 7.04 14.14 -4.42
CA THR A 84 7.72 14.57 -3.19
C THR A 84 9.04 13.80 -3.03
N PRO A 85 10.16 14.48 -2.72
CA PRO A 85 11.44 13.80 -2.51
C PRO A 85 11.39 12.88 -1.30
N ALA A 86 12.19 11.81 -1.32
CA ALA A 86 12.33 10.91 -0.18
C ALA A 86 12.95 11.63 1.02
N VAL A 87 12.53 11.22 2.22
CA VAL A 87 13.05 11.72 3.50
C VAL A 87 14.09 10.74 4.03
N GLU A 88 15.30 11.26 4.26
CA GLU A 88 16.43 10.48 4.76
C GLU A 88 16.52 10.62 6.30
N ARG A 89 16.38 9.50 7.03
CA ARG A 89 16.63 9.47 8.49
C ARG A 89 17.20 8.13 8.93
N HIS A 90 18.18 8.17 9.81
CA HIS A 90 18.81 6.97 10.40
C HIS A 90 19.32 5.96 9.37
N GLY A 91 19.77 6.44 8.19
CA GLY A 91 20.23 5.57 7.11
C GLY A 91 19.12 4.91 6.30
N LEU A 92 17.86 5.30 6.54
CA LEU A 92 16.71 4.86 5.76
C LEU A 92 16.22 6.00 4.87
N SER A 93 15.91 5.66 3.62
CA SER A 93 15.27 6.53 2.65
C SER A 93 13.79 6.16 2.56
N VAL A 94 12.89 7.09 2.82
CA VAL A 94 11.45 6.84 2.81
C VAL A 94 10.75 7.87 1.93
N PRO A 95 10.21 7.47 0.76
CA PRO A 95 9.29 8.31 0.01
C PRO A 95 8.04 8.57 0.84
N PRO A 96 7.62 9.85 1.04
CA PRO A 96 6.42 10.18 1.80
C PRO A 96 5.13 9.66 1.17
N LEU A 97 5.13 9.48 -0.15
CA LEU A 97 4.01 9.04 -0.95
C LEU A 97 4.39 7.76 -1.71
N MET A 98 3.66 6.70 -1.50
CA MET A 98 3.85 5.46 -2.26
C MET A 98 2.51 4.77 -2.52
N GLU A 99 2.35 4.24 -3.73
CA GLU A 99 1.25 3.35 -4.08
C GLU A 99 1.60 1.91 -3.72
N PHE A 100 0.67 1.22 -3.08
CA PHE A 100 0.75 -0.19 -2.74
C PHE A 100 -0.40 -0.95 -3.36
N THR A 101 -0.11 -2.08 -3.97
CA THR A 101 -1.11 -3.05 -4.36
C THR A 101 -1.02 -4.27 -3.46
N PHE A 102 -2.13 -4.60 -2.81
CA PHE A 102 -2.29 -5.81 -1.99
C PHE A 102 -3.22 -6.79 -2.69
N TYR A 103 -2.91 -8.08 -2.54
CA TYR A 103 -3.71 -9.16 -3.05
C TYR A 103 -4.05 -10.14 -1.92
N ARG A 104 -5.32 -10.55 -1.81
CA ARG A 104 -5.78 -11.42 -0.73
C ARG A 104 -5.12 -12.80 -0.81
N ARG A 105 -4.58 -13.27 0.31
CA ARG A 105 -3.72 -14.47 0.38
C ARG A 105 -4.43 -15.77 0.01
N ASP A 106 -5.75 -15.88 0.27
CA ASP A 106 -6.54 -17.06 -0.09
C ASP A 106 -6.91 -17.13 -1.58
N SER A 107 -6.59 -16.09 -2.34
CA SER A 107 -6.92 -15.97 -3.76
C SER A 107 -5.81 -16.42 -4.70
N PHE A 108 -4.65 -16.85 -4.17
CA PHE A 108 -3.54 -17.37 -4.97
C PHE A 108 -2.85 -18.53 -4.27
N GLU A 109 -2.51 -19.56 -5.03
CA GLU A 109 -1.52 -20.54 -4.63
C GLU A 109 -0.17 -19.86 -4.71
N ARG A 110 0.69 -20.08 -3.71
CA ARG A 110 2.00 -19.44 -3.48
C ARG A 110 2.57 -18.78 -4.74
N ALA A 111 2.52 -17.48 -4.80
CA ALA A 111 3.02 -16.74 -5.94
C ALA A 111 4.52 -16.98 -6.08
N ASP A 112 4.95 -17.53 -7.20
CA ASP A 112 6.33 -17.43 -7.60
C ASP A 112 6.70 -15.96 -7.64
N HIS A 113 7.89 -15.63 -7.15
CA HIS A 113 8.39 -14.27 -7.13
C HIS A 113 8.29 -13.66 -8.54
N ILE A 114 7.42 -12.68 -8.72
CA ILE A 114 7.37 -11.93 -9.98
C ILE A 114 8.56 -10.99 -9.95
N PRO A 115 9.50 -11.09 -10.88
CA PRO A 115 10.63 -10.16 -10.94
C PRO A 115 10.10 -8.72 -11.02
N GLN A 116 10.71 -7.82 -10.26
CA GLN A 116 10.30 -6.41 -10.21
C GLN A 116 10.34 -5.73 -11.60
N ASP A 117 11.20 -6.18 -12.49
CA ASP A 117 11.32 -5.72 -13.87
C ASP A 117 10.14 -6.16 -14.76
N ALA A 118 9.40 -7.20 -14.41
CA ALA A 118 8.24 -7.64 -15.18
C ALA A 118 7.05 -6.65 -15.12
N VAL A 119 7.03 -5.75 -14.13
CA VAL A 119 5.96 -4.78 -13.91
C VAL A 119 6.34 -3.36 -14.36
N GLN A 120 7.62 -3.09 -14.60
CA GLN A 120 8.16 -1.75 -14.94
C GLN A 120 7.49 -1.07 -16.14
N GLY A 121 6.92 -1.81 -17.07
CA GLY A 121 6.21 -1.26 -18.23
C GLY A 121 4.83 -0.66 -17.91
N LEU A 122 4.32 -0.83 -16.69
CA LEU A 122 3.01 -0.34 -16.26
C LEU A 122 3.12 0.84 -15.28
N ASP A 123 4.32 1.11 -14.76
CA ASP A 123 4.55 2.19 -13.82
C ASP A 123 4.84 3.51 -14.54
N PHE A 124 4.14 4.54 -14.14
CA PHE A 124 4.34 5.89 -14.66
C PHE A 124 4.66 6.84 -13.51
N ASN A 125 5.62 7.72 -13.74
CA ASN A 125 5.91 8.79 -12.80
C ASN A 125 4.70 9.73 -12.68
N CYS A 126 4.33 10.11 -11.47
CA CYS A 126 3.31 11.12 -11.22
C CYS A 126 3.70 12.47 -11.86
N VAL A 127 5.00 12.82 -11.80
CA VAL A 127 5.56 13.99 -12.46
C VAL A 127 6.54 13.53 -13.54
N PRO A 128 6.16 13.55 -14.82
CA PRO A 128 7.00 13.00 -15.91
C PRO A 128 8.37 13.68 -16.05
N GLU A 129 8.47 14.95 -15.69
CA GLU A 129 9.68 15.76 -15.81
C GLU A 129 10.68 15.51 -14.69
N LYS A 130 10.26 14.86 -13.60
CA LYS A 130 11.15 14.50 -12.48
C LYS A 130 11.68 13.08 -12.67
N PRO A 131 12.91 12.81 -12.20
CA PRO A 131 13.42 11.44 -12.20
C PRO A 131 12.56 10.53 -11.32
N PRO A 132 12.47 9.22 -11.64
CA PRO A 132 11.80 8.26 -10.77
C PRO A 132 12.51 8.19 -9.42
N LEU A 133 11.75 7.99 -8.35
CA LEU A 133 12.32 7.67 -7.05
C LEU A 133 12.68 6.18 -7.02
N PRO A 134 13.90 5.83 -6.63
CA PRO A 134 14.25 4.43 -6.44
C PRO A 134 13.48 3.85 -5.25
N LEU A 135 12.97 2.64 -5.38
CA LEU A 135 12.45 1.90 -4.25
C LEU A 135 13.62 1.52 -3.32
N PRO A 136 13.60 1.95 -2.04
CA PRO A 136 14.67 1.62 -1.11
C PRO A 136 14.84 0.12 -0.92
N GLU A 137 16.09 -0.35 -0.78
CA GLU A 137 16.39 -1.80 -0.64
C GLU A 137 15.63 -2.48 0.51
N CYS A 138 15.32 -1.73 1.58
CA CYS A 138 14.56 -2.29 2.72
C CYS A 138 13.11 -2.66 2.37
N TRP A 139 12.57 -2.16 1.26
CA TRP A 139 11.25 -2.50 0.77
C TRP A 139 11.25 -3.67 -0.22
N ILE A 140 12.44 -4.10 -0.64
CA ILE A 140 12.61 -5.17 -1.63
C ILE A 140 13.04 -6.43 -0.90
N GLN A 141 12.26 -7.49 -0.99
CA GLN A 141 12.68 -8.79 -0.49
C GLN A 141 13.77 -9.33 -1.41
N LYS A 142 15.01 -9.41 -0.93
CA LYS A 142 16.08 -10.09 -1.67
C LYS A 142 15.71 -11.56 -1.78
N ALA A 143 15.70 -12.09 -3.00
CA ALA A 143 15.59 -13.53 -3.21
C ALA A 143 16.72 -14.22 -2.42
N ALA A 144 16.37 -15.23 -1.61
CA ALA A 144 17.30 -16.01 -0.83
C ALA A 144 18.09 -16.97 -1.74
#